data_9e127ed7b18dfdbd5dd042930c224cde
#
_entry.id   9e127ed7b18dfdbd5dd042930c224cde
#
_cell.length_a   1.000
_cell.length_b   1.000
_cell.length_c   1.000
_cell.angle_alpha   90.00
_cell.angle_beta   90.00
_cell.angle_gamma   90.00
#
_symmetry.space_group_name_H-M   'P 1'
#
loop_
_entity.id
_entity.type
_entity.pdbx_description
1 polymer ?
#
loop_
_entity_poly.entity_id
_entity_poly.type
_entity_poly.pdbx_seq_one_letter_code
_entity_poly.pdbx_strand_id
1 'polypeptide(L)'
;MVVKDIEQTLGQEFCCYGYRHMTGELKEKGWIINHKKVYRLMKEAKLLYGSRIRVAPFKRNFIRFRSLTPERPLQYLSMDIKYVHVHATGRNALLLTVMDIHSRKVLIHMLKQSIRKGDVLLMLSLMLLEYKAEGMSLRNDNGSQFIATAVREYLREKGILQEFSHIATPEDNAYIEALHSNLQREVINRFEFESIYHAQMVIDRYYKWYNEKRRHWSLNGQTPETVWKNYNPIPFENEKLLNYL
;
A
#
# COMPACT_ATOMS: atom_id res chain seq x y z
N MET A 1 -1.18 -14.23 -30.05
CA MET A 1 -0.97 -14.96 -28.81
C MET A 1 -0.53 -14.00 -27.70
N VAL A 2 0.62 -13.31 -27.76
CA VAL A 2 1.09 -12.36 -26.73
C VAL A 2 0.08 -11.25 -26.39
N VAL A 3 -0.57 -10.63 -27.38
CA VAL A 3 -1.55 -9.55 -27.16
C VAL A 3 -2.76 -10.05 -26.37
N LYS A 4 -3.25 -11.27 -26.64
CA LYS A 4 -4.34 -11.88 -25.87
C LYS A 4 -3.95 -12.07 -24.40
N ASP A 5 -2.73 -12.47 -24.09
CA ASP A 5 -2.25 -12.63 -22.73
C ASP A 5 -2.12 -11.27 -22.03
N ILE A 6 -1.74 -10.21 -22.76
CA ILE A 6 -1.74 -8.82 -22.26
C ILE A 6 -3.17 -8.38 -21.93
N GLU A 7 -4.13 -8.58 -22.84
CA GLU A 7 -5.54 -8.22 -22.66
C GLU A 7 -6.15 -8.99 -21.47
N GLN A 8 -5.89 -10.29 -21.38
CA GLN A 8 -6.35 -11.12 -20.26
C GLN A 8 -5.79 -10.65 -18.91
N THR A 9 -4.51 -10.25 -18.88
CA THR A 9 -3.87 -9.73 -17.66
C THR A 9 -4.46 -8.39 -17.28
N LEU A 10 -4.64 -7.47 -18.25
CA LEU A 10 -5.27 -6.16 -18.01
C LEU A 10 -6.75 -6.24 -17.67
N GLY A 11 -7.43 -7.32 -18.07
CA GLY A 11 -8.82 -7.60 -17.73
C GLY A 11 -9.05 -8.01 -16.27
N GLN A 12 -8.00 -8.26 -15.48
CA GLN A 12 -8.13 -8.51 -14.05
C GLN A 12 -8.63 -7.27 -13.32
N GLU A 13 -9.40 -7.46 -12.27
CA GLU A 13 -10.17 -6.41 -11.57
C GLU A 13 -9.34 -5.16 -11.22
N PHE A 14 -8.12 -5.34 -10.71
CA PHE A 14 -7.27 -4.23 -10.24
C PHE A 14 -6.04 -3.99 -11.11
N CYS A 15 -5.84 -4.74 -12.18
CA CYS A 15 -4.63 -4.68 -12.99
C CYS A 15 -4.61 -3.43 -13.87
N CYS A 16 -3.70 -2.49 -13.55
CA CYS A 16 -3.42 -1.27 -14.32
C CYS A 16 -1.94 -1.24 -14.73
N TYR A 17 -1.43 -2.35 -15.24
CA TYR A 17 -0.01 -2.48 -15.55
C TYR A 17 0.41 -1.69 -16.78
N GLY A 18 1.44 -0.87 -16.62
CA GLY A 18 2.20 -0.35 -17.75
C GLY A 18 3.12 -1.42 -18.36
N TYR A 19 3.68 -1.14 -19.53
CA TYR A 19 4.47 -2.10 -20.31
C TYR A 19 5.63 -2.78 -19.53
N ARG A 20 6.21 -2.12 -18.53
CA ARG A 20 7.31 -2.70 -17.74
C ARG A 20 6.83 -3.82 -16.83
N HIS A 21 5.75 -3.59 -16.07
CA HIS A 21 5.13 -4.61 -15.22
C HIS A 21 4.56 -5.75 -16.08
N MET A 22 3.89 -5.40 -17.19
CA MET A 22 3.39 -6.36 -18.15
C MET A 22 4.52 -7.25 -18.73
N THR A 23 5.72 -6.70 -18.92
CA THR A 23 6.88 -7.51 -19.35
C THR A 23 7.26 -8.56 -18.30
N GLY A 24 7.19 -8.21 -17.01
CA GLY A 24 7.42 -9.16 -15.92
C GLY A 24 6.40 -10.30 -15.94
N GLU A 25 5.12 -9.97 -16.04
CA GLU A 25 4.02 -10.95 -16.11
C GLU A 25 4.17 -11.92 -17.29
N LEU A 26 4.50 -11.39 -18.47
CA LEU A 26 4.69 -12.21 -19.67
C LEU A 26 5.90 -13.16 -19.55
N LYS A 27 6.98 -12.70 -18.91
CA LYS A 27 8.14 -13.57 -18.68
C LYS A 27 7.80 -14.72 -17.72
N GLU A 28 7.00 -14.50 -16.70
CA GLU A 28 6.54 -15.57 -15.80
C GLU A 28 5.59 -16.56 -16.47
N LYS A 29 4.80 -16.07 -17.46
CA LYS A 29 4.02 -16.95 -18.34
C LYS A 29 4.88 -17.70 -19.36
N GLY A 30 6.23 -17.59 -19.27
CA GLY A 30 7.18 -18.29 -20.13
C GLY A 30 7.54 -17.56 -21.43
N TRP A 31 7.10 -16.28 -21.61
CA TRP A 31 7.44 -15.53 -22.81
C TRP A 31 8.88 -15.00 -22.78
N ILE A 32 9.67 -15.31 -23.80
CA ILE A 32 10.97 -14.68 -24.02
C ILE A 32 10.75 -13.36 -24.78
N ILE A 33 10.53 -12.28 -24.01
CA ILE A 33 10.17 -10.98 -24.57
C ILE A 33 10.83 -9.84 -23.81
N ASN A 34 11.20 -8.76 -24.51
CA ASN A 34 11.77 -7.58 -23.89
C ASN A 34 10.71 -6.44 -23.78
N HIS A 35 10.97 -5.49 -22.90
CA HIS A 35 10.05 -4.39 -22.61
C HIS A 35 9.79 -3.46 -23.80
N LYS A 36 10.74 -3.32 -24.76
CA LYS A 36 10.55 -2.50 -25.97
C LYS A 36 9.50 -3.13 -26.87
N LYS A 37 9.53 -4.47 -27.04
CA LYS A 37 8.53 -5.20 -27.83
C LYS A 37 7.16 -5.15 -27.16
N VAL A 38 7.09 -5.32 -25.83
CA VAL A 38 5.82 -5.21 -25.08
C VAL A 38 5.23 -3.81 -25.20
N TYR A 39 6.05 -2.74 -25.07
CA TYR A 39 5.61 -1.37 -25.28
C TYR A 39 4.99 -1.18 -26.68
N ARG A 40 5.65 -1.67 -27.73
CA ARG A 40 5.14 -1.56 -29.10
C ARG A 40 3.81 -2.29 -29.26
N LEU A 41 3.71 -3.54 -28.79
CA LEU A 41 2.46 -4.31 -28.86
C LEU A 41 1.31 -3.63 -28.11
N MET A 42 1.56 -3.14 -26.90
CA MET A 42 0.55 -2.41 -26.12
C MET A 42 0.16 -1.08 -26.79
N LYS A 43 1.11 -0.40 -27.44
CA LYS A 43 0.83 0.85 -28.18
C LYS A 43 -0.06 0.59 -29.39
N GLU A 44 0.30 -0.42 -30.21
CA GLU A 44 -0.46 -0.84 -31.40
C GLU A 44 -1.88 -1.28 -31.05
N ALA A 45 -2.03 -2.02 -29.95
CA ALA A 45 -3.33 -2.47 -29.43
C ALA A 45 -4.08 -1.40 -28.62
N LYS A 46 -3.57 -0.17 -28.50
CA LYS A 46 -4.16 0.94 -27.69
C LYS A 46 -4.37 0.59 -26.21
N LEU A 47 -3.53 -0.26 -25.66
CA LEU A 47 -3.58 -0.75 -24.28
C LEU A 47 -2.64 0.02 -23.31
N LEU A 48 -1.98 1.08 -23.79
CA LEU A 48 -1.16 1.94 -22.93
C LEU A 48 -2.06 2.94 -22.19
N TYR A 49 -1.94 2.99 -20.87
CA TYR A 49 -2.53 4.07 -20.10
C TYR A 49 -1.82 5.38 -20.42
N GLY A 50 -2.59 6.42 -20.74
CA GLY A 50 -2.06 7.76 -20.93
C GLY A 50 -1.46 8.28 -19.63
N SER A 51 -0.14 8.36 -19.53
CA SER A 51 0.50 9.07 -18.44
C SER A 51 0.40 10.57 -18.70
N ARG A 52 -0.33 11.30 -17.85
CA ARG A 52 -0.13 12.75 -17.77
C ARG A 52 1.24 12.96 -17.11
N ILE A 53 2.28 13.12 -17.94
CA ILE A 53 3.59 13.56 -17.46
C ILE A 53 3.38 15.00 -16.95
N ARG A 54 3.30 15.17 -15.62
CA ARG A 54 3.44 16.48 -15.01
C ARG A 54 4.91 16.85 -15.12
N VAL A 55 5.26 17.65 -16.12
CA VAL A 55 6.56 18.30 -16.18
C VAL A 55 6.59 19.29 -15.02
N ALA A 56 7.41 19.02 -14.02
CA ALA A 56 7.61 19.97 -12.93
C ALA A 56 8.29 21.21 -13.52
N PRO A 57 7.72 22.42 -13.35
CA PRO A 57 8.22 23.64 -14.01
C PRO A 57 9.58 24.12 -13.51
N PHE A 58 10.13 23.55 -12.43
CA PHE A 58 11.40 23.95 -11.85
C PHE A 58 12.24 22.75 -11.39
N LYS A 59 13.56 22.79 -11.65
CA LYS A 59 14.53 21.92 -11.01
C LYS A 59 14.46 22.15 -9.50
N ARG A 60 13.93 21.19 -8.75
CA ARG A 60 14.02 21.23 -7.28
C ARG A 60 15.43 20.82 -6.88
N ASN A 61 16.09 21.65 -6.09
CA ASN A 61 17.27 21.24 -5.35
C ASN A 61 16.82 20.23 -4.29
N PHE A 62 17.14 18.96 -4.52
CA PHE A 62 16.83 17.90 -3.55
C PHE A 62 17.76 18.05 -2.36
N ILE A 63 17.22 18.47 -1.22
CA ILE A 63 17.86 18.24 0.06
C ILE A 63 17.91 16.71 0.22
N ARG A 64 19.05 16.14 0.57
CA ARG A 64 19.18 14.69 0.81
C ARG A 64 18.44 14.35 2.09
N PHE A 65 17.19 13.94 1.96
CA PHE A 65 16.43 13.39 3.05
C PHE A 65 16.97 12.02 3.43
N ARG A 66 16.95 11.68 4.72
CA ARG A 66 17.21 10.31 5.18
C ARG A 66 16.08 9.43 4.64
N SER A 67 16.27 8.83 3.48
CA SER A 67 15.40 7.75 3.05
C SER A 67 15.56 6.61 4.05
N LEU A 68 14.43 6.11 4.59
CA LEU A 68 14.45 4.91 5.41
C LEU A 68 14.86 3.72 4.52
N THR A 69 15.91 3.04 4.91
CA THR A 69 16.37 1.80 4.29
C THR A 69 16.24 0.66 5.30
N PRO A 70 15.02 0.15 5.55
CA PRO A 70 14.83 -0.94 6.47
C PRO A 70 15.52 -2.19 5.96
N GLU A 71 16.22 -2.89 6.85
CA GLU A 71 16.93 -4.13 6.56
C GLU A 71 16.03 -5.35 6.67
N ARG A 72 14.91 -5.24 7.40
CA ARG A 72 13.97 -6.33 7.65
C ARG A 72 12.52 -5.84 7.76
N PRO A 73 11.54 -6.74 7.55
CA PRO A 73 10.15 -6.47 7.89
C PRO A 73 9.98 -6.08 9.35
N LEU A 74 8.96 -5.29 9.64
CA LEU A 74 8.59 -4.79 10.97
C LEU A 74 9.63 -3.87 11.62
N GLN A 75 10.69 -3.49 10.93
CA GLN A 75 11.66 -2.51 11.45
C GLN A 75 11.08 -1.10 11.40
N TYR A 76 10.50 -0.72 10.26
CA TYR A 76 9.84 0.57 10.06
C TYR A 76 8.46 0.38 9.45
N LEU A 77 7.46 0.88 10.16
CA LEU A 77 6.08 0.94 9.69
C LEU A 77 5.71 2.38 9.32
N SER A 78 4.78 2.54 8.40
CA SER A 78 4.17 3.84 8.11
C SER A 78 2.66 3.74 8.29
N MET A 79 2.07 4.74 8.96
CA MET A 79 0.64 4.85 9.23
C MET A 79 0.11 6.19 8.74
N ASP A 80 -0.99 6.16 7.99
CA ASP A 80 -1.60 7.38 7.45
C ASP A 80 -3.09 7.20 7.19
N ILE A 81 -3.82 8.33 7.03
CA ILE A 81 -5.24 8.37 6.72
C ILE A 81 -5.47 8.97 5.34
N LYS A 82 -6.19 8.20 4.48
CA LYS A 82 -6.64 8.67 3.19
C LYS A 82 -8.14 8.90 3.17
N TYR A 83 -8.56 9.97 2.49
CA TYR A 83 -9.97 10.21 2.17
C TYR A 83 -10.42 9.32 1.01
N VAL A 84 -11.57 8.66 1.19
CA VAL A 84 -12.23 7.82 0.19
C VAL A 84 -13.63 8.38 -0.03
N HIS A 85 -13.90 8.87 -1.24
CA HIS A 85 -15.21 9.42 -1.56
C HIS A 85 -16.25 8.32 -1.71
N VAL A 86 -17.41 8.45 -1.03
CA VAL A 86 -18.56 7.55 -1.13
C VAL A 86 -19.65 8.25 -1.94
N HIS A 87 -19.83 7.84 -3.19
CA HIS A 87 -20.65 8.53 -4.19
C HIS A 87 -22.11 8.67 -3.77
N ALA A 88 -22.73 7.58 -3.28
CA ALA A 88 -24.14 7.60 -2.89
C ALA A 88 -24.47 8.58 -1.75
N THR A 89 -23.49 8.89 -0.89
CA THR A 89 -23.68 9.82 0.24
C THR A 89 -23.10 11.20 -0.03
N GLY A 90 -22.31 11.37 -1.08
CA GLY A 90 -21.55 12.58 -1.38
C GLY A 90 -20.52 12.96 -0.30
N ARG A 91 -20.17 12.02 0.58
CA ARG A 91 -19.26 12.25 1.73
C ARG A 91 -17.99 11.42 1.61
N ASN A 92 -16.95 11.88 2.27
CA ASN A 92 -15.72 11.10 2.38
C ASN A 92 -15.77 10.18 3.61
N ALA A 93 -15.33 8.94 3.42
CA ALA A 93 -14.89 8.06 4.49
C ALA A 93 -13.38 8.22 4.70
N LEU A 94 -12.87 7.81 5.84
CA LEU A 94 -11.47 7.86 6.24
C LEU A 94 -10.91 6.44 6.27
N LEU A 95 -9.87 6.20 5.49
CA LEU A 95 -9.15 4.93 5.44
C LEU A 95 -7.84 5.07 6.20
N LEU A 96 -7.76 4.48 7.38
CA LEU A 96 -6.54 4.34 8.16
C LEU A 96 -5.81 3.09 7.70
N THR A 97 -4.53 3.21 7.38
CA THR A 97 -3.70 2.11 6.87
C THR A 97 -2.36 2.08 7.60
N VAL A 98 -1.89 0.88 7.95
CA VAL A 98 -0.52 0.63 8.38
C VAL A 98 0.16 -0.28 7.37
N MET A 99 1.34 0.12 6.90
CA MET A 99 2.16 -0.67 5.98
C MET A 99 3.57 -0.86 6.53
N ASP A 100 4.15 -2.01 6.19
CA ASP A 100 5.57 -2.27 6.39
C ASP A 100 6.41 -1.60 5.29
N ILE A 101 7.43 -0.81 5.69
CA ILE A 101 8.23 -0.07 4.72
C ILE A 101 9.21 -0.98 3.97
N HIS A 102 9.69 -2.08 4.57
CA HIS A 102 10.61 -3.00 3.90
C HIS A 102 9.94 -3.75 2.76
N SER A 103 8.88 -4.47 3.07
CA SER A 103 8.16 -5.31 2.10
C SER A 103 7.09 -4.60 1.28
N ARG A 104 6.69 -3.38 1.68
CA ARG A 104 5.51 -2.65 1.16
C ARG A 104 4.19 -3.31 1.47
N LYS A 105 4.16 -4.33 2.34
CA LYS A 105 2.95 -5.05 2.71
C LYS A 105 2.02 -4.16 3.54
N VAL A 106 0.75 -4.12 3.16
CA VAL A 106 -0.30 -3.57 4.01
C VAL A 106 -0.57 -4.59 5.11
N LEU A 107 -0.31 -4.20 6.36
CA LEU A 107 -0.47 -5.07 7.52
C LEU A 107 -1.90 -5.07 8.03
N ILE A 108 -2.48 -3.88 8.15
CA ILE A 108 -3.86 -3.68 8.62
C ILE A 108 -4.43 -2.39 8.06
N HIS A 109 -5.74 -2.34 7.91
CA HIS A 109 -6.47 -1.13 7.52
C HIS A 109 -7.87 -1.10 8.12
N MET A 110 -8.47 0.09 8.16
CA MET A 110 -9.82 0.33 8.69
C MET A 110 -10.46 1.49 7.95
N LEU A 111 -11.69 1.31 7.44
CA LEU A 111 -12.46 2.37 6.80
C LEU A 111 -13.63 2.78 7.70
N LYS A 112 -13.74 4.06 8.04
CA LYS A 112 -14.83 4.61 8.88
C LYS A 112 -15.24 6.00 8.42
N GLN A 113 -16.43 6.47 8.85
CA GLN A 113 -16.87 7.85 8.61
C GLN A 113 -15.99 8.86 9.35
N SER A 114 -15.46 8.49 10.50
CA SER A 114 -14.51 9.27 11.27
C SER A 114 -13.50 8.36 11.95
N ILE A 115 -12.27 8.81 12.06
CA ILE A 115 -11.19 8.09 12.76
C ILE A 115 -10.70 8.97 13.88
N ARG A 116 -10.80 8.47 15.10
CA ARG A 116 -10.38 9.12 16.32
C ARG A 116 -9.27 8.31 17.00
N LYS A 117 -8.67 8.86 18.06
CA LYS A 117 -7.63 8.17 18.84
C LYS A 117 -7.99 6.74 19.28
N GLY A 118 -9.27 6.49 19.61
CA GLY A 118 -9.74 5.15 19.99
C GLY A 118 -9.70 4.14 18.83
N ASP A 119 -9.95 4.59 17.61
CA ASP A 119 -9.88 3.75 16.41
C ASP A 119 -8.41 3.40 16.09
N VAL A 120 -7.51 4.37 16.28
CA VAL A 120 -6.06 4.14 16.14
C VAL A 120 -5.57 3.11 17.16
N LEU A 121 -5.96 3.27 18.44
CA LEU A 121 -5.62 2.30 19.49
C LEU A 121 -6.14 0.90 19.20
N LEU A 122 -7.41 0.79 18.78
CA LEU A 122 -8.00 -0.49 18.39
C LEU A 122 -7.22 -1.14 17.26
N MET A 123 -6.93 -0.38 16.18
CA MET A 123 -6.21 -0.92 15.05
C MET A 123 -4.79 -1.35 15.39
N LEU A 124 -4.07 -0.57 16.20
CA LEU A 124 -2.74 -0.93 16.70
C LEU A 124 -2.79 -2.16 17.59
N SER A 125 -3.80 -2.30 18.47
CA SER A 125 -3.95 -3.47 19.31
C SER A 125 -4.22 -4.73 18.50
N LEU A 126 -5.09 -4.67 17.49
CA LEU A 126 -5.34 -5.78 16.56
C LEU A 126 -4.09 -6.18 15.78
N MET A 127 -3.34 -5.20 15.28
CA MET A 127 -2.07 -5.45 14.59
C MET A 127 -1.07 -6.19 15.49
N LEU A 128 -0.98 -5.80 16.76
CA LEU A 128 -0.03 -6.40 17.70
C LEU A 128 -0.45 -7.77 18.23
N LEU A 129 -1.67 -8.24 17.92
CA LEU A 129 -2.03 -9.64 18.12
C LEU A 129 -1.33 -10.57 17.11
N GLU A 130 -1.07 -10.05 15.91
CA GLU A 130 -0.45 -10.80 14.82
C GLU A 130 1.07 -10.58 14.74
N TYR A 131 1.55 -9.36 15.05
CA TYR A 131 2.95 -8.96 14.86
C TYR A 131 3.60 -8.53 16.18
N LYS A 132 4.82 -9.05 16.45
CA LYS A 132 5.58 -8.65 17.64
C LYS A 132 6.09 -7.23 17.52
N ALA A 133 5.93 -6.43 18.57
CA ALA A 133 6.34 -5.02 18.61
C ALA A 133 7.85 -4.78 18.68
N GLU A 134 8.65 -5.81 19.02
CA GLU A 134 10.07 -5.67 19.32
C GLU A 134 10.88 -5.04 18.17
N GLY A 135 11.50 -3.92 18.47
CA GLY A 135 12.34 -3.18 17.52
C GLY A 135 11.57 -2.49 16.40
N MET A 136 10.26 -2.29 16.55
CA MET A 136 9.45 -1.52 15.59
C MET A 136 9.63 -0.02 15.79
N SER A 137 9.65 0.71 14.66
CA SER A 137 9.43 2.14 14.60
C SER A 137 8.18 2.41 13.76
N LEU A 138 7.27 3.26 14.24
CA LEU A 138 6.04 3.63 13.54
C LEU A 138 6.09 5.11 13.17
N ARG A 139 6.10 5.40 11.87
CA ARG A 139 6.07 6.75 11.34
C ARG A 139 4.64 7.13 10.94
N ASN A 140 4.24 8.34 11.32
CA ASN A 140 2.96 8.95 10.96
C ASN A 140 3.10 10.48 10.82
N ASP A 141 2.08 11.13 10.29
CA ASP A 141 1.99 12.58 10.26
C ASP A 141 1.60 13.17 11.64
N ASN A 142 1.45 14.51 11.71
CA ASN A 142 1.07 15.22 12.91
C ASN A 142 -0.46 15.32 13.09
N GLY A 143 -1.25 14.39 12.56
CA GLY A 143 -2.70 14.34 12.75
C GLY A 143 -3.09 14.22 14.22
N SER A 144 -4.15 14.92 14.63
CA SER A 144 -4.59 14.99 16.03
C SER A 144 -4.87 13.62 16.66
N GLN A 145 -5.31 12.64 15.86
CA GLN A 145 -5.56 11.27 16.29
C GLN A 145 -4.26 10.52 16.63
N PHE A 146 -3.13 10.87 15.99
CA PHE A 146 -1.84 10.23 16.20
C PHE A 146 -1.01 10.87 17.32
N ILE A 147 -1.11 12.21 17.48
CA ILE A 147 -0.42 12.93 18.57
C ILE A 147 -1.09 12.78 19.92
N ALA A 148 -2.30 12.20 19.98
CA ALA A 148 -3.04 12.00 21.21
C ALA A 148 -2.20 11.25 22.26
N THR A 149 -2.17 11.76 23.50
CA THR A 149 -1.37 11.20 24.60
C THR A 149 -1.58 9.70 24.77
N ALA A 150 -2.84 9.24 24.72
CA ALA A 150 -3.17 7.83 24.87
C ALA A 150 -2.51 6.93 23.78
N VAL A 151 -2.40 7.40 22.53
CA VAL A 151 -1.74 6.66 21.45
C VAL A 151 -0.23 6.61 21.70
N ARG A 152 0.36 7.74 22.07
CA ARG A 152 1.79 7.84 22.37
C ARG A 152 2.20 6.98 23.56
N GLU A 153 1.40 6.96 24.62
CA GLU A 153 1.61 6.13 25.82
C GLU A 153 1.50 4.66 25.45
N TYR A 154 0.46 4.27 24.71
CA TYR A 154 0.29 2.89 24.25
C TYR A 154 1.48 2.38 23.43
N LEU A 155 1.94 3.15 22.45
CA LEU A 155 3.12 2.77 21.65
C LEU A 155 4.37 2.63 22.52
N ARG A 156 4.59 3.57 23.46
CA ARG A 156 5.71 3.52 24.41
C ARG A 156 5.66 2.27 25.29
N GLU A 157 4.48 1.91 25.83
CA GLU A 157 4.28 0.72 26.64
C GLU A 157 4.56 -0.57 25.85
N LYS A 158 4.27 -0.56 24.56
CA LYS A 158 4.56 -1.69 23.65
C LYS A 158 6.00 -1.69 23.13
N GLY A 159 6.84 -0.73 23.53
CA GLY A 159 8.21 -0.64 23.05
C GLY A 159 8.36 -0.21 21.59
N ILE A 160 7.33 0.42 21.02
CA ILE A 160 7.33 0.94 19.64
C ILE A 160 7.78 2.39 19.64
N LEU A 161 8.83 2.72 18.88
CA LEU A 161 9.27 4.08 18.66
C LEU A 161 8.35 4.80 17.69
N GLN A 162 7.59 5.80 18.19
CA GLN A 162 6.77 6.65 17.31
C GLN A 162 7.62 7.80 16.74
N GLU A 163 7.65 7.91 15.41
CA GLU A 163 8.29 8.99 14.67
C GLU A 163 7.23 9.85 13.97
N PHE A 164 7.37 11.17 14.08
CA PHE A 164 6.49 12.12 13.38
C PHE A 164 7.22 12.69 12.16
N SER A 165 6.53 12.73 11.01
CA SER A 165 7.06 13.42 9.84
C SER A 165 7.22 14.91 10.13
N HIS A 166 8.25 15.53 9.56
CA HIS A 166 8.44 16.96 9.65
C HIS A 166 7.30 17.71 8.96
N ILE A 167 6.98 18.89 9.47
CA ILE A 167 5.97 19.75 8.85
C ILE A 167 6.41 20.10 7.42
N ALA A 168 5.50 19.94 6.47
CA ALA A 168 5.73 20.21 5.04
C ALA A 168 6.84 19.38 4.37
N THR A 169 7.10 18.16 4.86
CA THR A 169 8.09 17.24 4.29
C THR A 169 7.39 15.96 3.79
N PRO A 170 6.75 15.98 2.60
CA PRO A 170 6.04 14.81 2.05
C PRO A 170 6.95 13.58 1.91
N GLU A 171 8.24 13.80 1.69
CA GLU A 171 9.23 12.73 1.50
C GLU A 171 9.34 11.80 2.72
N ASP A 172 9.04 12.30 3.92
CA ASP A 172 9.07 11.49 5.14
C ASP A 172 7.99 10.39 5.14
N ASN A 173 6.90 10.57 4.39
CA ASN A 173 5.80 9.62 4.24
C ASN A 173 5.67 9.04 2.81
N ALA A 174 6.70 9.19 1.97
CA ALA A 174 6.65 8.84 0.55
C ALA A 174 6.18 7.41 0.27
N TYR A 175 6.44 6.46 1.15
CA TYR A 175 6.05 5.06 0.97
C TYR A 175 4.55 4.84 1.06
N ILE A 176 3.91 5.38 2.11
CA ILE A 176 2.46 5.25 2.27
C ILE A 176 1.71 6.17 1.30
N GLU A 177 2.28 7.32 0.92
CA GLU A 177 1.76 8.17 -0.13
C GLU A 177 1.76 7.47 -1.50
N ALA A 178 2.81 6.70 -1.79
CA ALA A 178 2.86 5.87 -3.00
C ALA A 178 1.79 4.77 -2.98
N LEU A 179 1.54 4.12 -1.83
CA LEU A 179 0.43 3.18 -1.65
C LEU A 179 -0.91 3.87 -1.91
N HIS A 180 -1.15 5.02 -1.29
CA HIS A 180 -2.39 5.80 -1.46
C HIS A 180 -2.58 6.30 -2.90
N SER A 181 -1.50 6.62 -3.61
CA SER A 181 -1.54 6.99 -5.03
C SER A 181 -1.90 5.80 -5.91
N ASN A 182 -1.42 4.59 -5.58
CA ASN A 182 -1.82 3.37 -6.26
C ASN A 182 -3.30 3.07 -6.01
N LEU A 183 -3.76 3.11 -4.74
CA LEU A 183 -5.17 2.92 -4.39
C LEU A 183 -6.07 3.94 -5.13
N GLN A 184 -5.64 5.20 -5.21
CA GLN A 184 -6.38 6.23 -5.95
C GLN A 184 -6.57 5.86 -7.41
N ARG A 185 -5.49 5.44 -8.08
CA ARG A 185 -5.49 5.12 -9.51
C ARG A 185 -6.17 3.80 -9.82
N GLU A 186 -5.95 2.79 -8.98
CA GLU A 186 -6.31 1.40 -9.26
C GLU A 186 -7.72 1.06 -8.74
N VAL A 187 -8.22 1.84 -7.77
CA VAL A 187 -9.53 1.63 -7.14
C VAL A 187 -10.41 2.87 -7.17
N ILE A 188 -10.04 3.95 -6.45
CA ILE A 188 -10.94 5.06 -6.18
C ILE A 188 -11.40 5.77 -7.47
N ASN A 189 -10.54 5.87 -8.48
CA ASN A 189 -10.87 6.46 -9.77
C ASN A 189 -11.64 5.51 -10.71
N ARG A 190 -11.89 4.28 -10.30
CA ARG A 190 -12.49 3.24 -11.15
C ARG A 190 -13.81 2.70 -10.61
N PHE A 191 -14.08 2.89 -9.34
CA PHE A 191 -15.26 2.39 -8.66
C PHE A 191 -16.12 3.55 -8.13
N GLU A 192 -17.41 3.48 -8.36
CA GLU A 192 -18.40 4.31 -7.71
C GLU A 192 -18.92 3.59 -6.46
N PHE A 193 -18.56 4.11 -5.28
CA PHE A 193 -18.94 3.47 -4.03
C PHE A 193 -20.37 3.85 -3.62
N GLU A 194 -21.25 2.87 -3.57
CA GLU A 194 -22.66 3.01 -3.17
C GLU A 194 -22.84 3.16 -1.66
N SER A 195 -21.87 2.67 -0.88
CA SER A 195 -21.87 2.76 0.58
C SER A 195 -20.46 2.62 1.12
N ILE A 196 -20.27 2.97 2.40
CA ILE A 196 -19.00 2.73 3.10
C ILE A 196 -18.69 1.21 3.18
N TYR A 197 -19.72 0.37 3.32
CA TYR A 197 -19.56 -1.08 3.32
C TYR A 197 -19.10 -1.60 1.95
N HIS A 198 -19.68 -1.11 0.86
CA HIS A 198 -19.21 -1.43 -0.49
C HIS A 198 -17.76 -0.99 -0.68
N ALA A 199 -17.40 0.23 -0.26
CA ALA A 199 -16.03 0.72 -0.33
C ALA A 199 -15.07 -0.18 0.50
N GLN A 200 -15.46 -0.58 1.71
CA GLN A 200 -14.68 -1.49 2.55
C GLN A 200 -14.42 -2.82 1.83
N MET A 201 -15.45 -3.47 1.31
CA MET A 201 -15.32 -4.75 0.60
C MET A 201 -14.38 -4.66 -0.61
N VAL A 202 -14.46 -3.59 -1.39
CA VAL A 202 -13.58 -3.40 -2.55
C VAL A 202 -12.14 -3.16 -2.10
N ILE A 203 -11.92 -2.36 -1.05
CA ILE A 203 -10.59 -2.07 -0.50
C ILE A 203 -9.97 -3.32 0.13
N ASP A 204 -10.75 -4.16 0.82
CA ASP A 204 -10.28 -5.43 1.40
C ASP A 204 -9.75 -6.36 0.30
N ARG A 205 -10.52 -6.54 -0.79
CA ARG A 205 -10.10 -7.34 -1.95
C ARG A 205 -8.87 -6.74 -2.62
N TYR A 206 -8.83 -5.41 -2.75
CA TYR A 206 -7.70 -4.71 -3.34
C TYR A 206 -6.42 -4.90 -2.52
N TYR A 207 -6.45 -4.72 -1.20
CA TYR A 207 -5.25 -4.87 -0.39
C TYR A 207 -4.77 -6.31 -0.29
N LYS A 208 -5.69 -7.29 -0.33
CA LYS A 208 -5.32 -8.69 -0.51
C LYS A 208 -4.59 -8.90 -1.85
N TRP A 209 -5.17 -8.44 -2.95
CA TRP A 209 -4.55 -8.51 -4.27
C TRP A 209 -3.23 -7.73 -4.32
N TYR A 210 -3.16 -6.53 -3.72
CA TYR A 210 -1.96 -5.72 -3.63
C TYR A 210 -0.82 -6.47 -2.94
N ASN A 211 -1.08 -7.11 -1.81
CA ASN A 211 -0.08 -7.86 -1.07
C ASN A 211 0.37 -9.11 -1.83
N GLU A 212 -0.56 -9.89 -2.37
CA GLU A 212 -0.29 -11.23 -2.92
C GLU A 212 0.10 -11.24 -4.40
N LYS A 213 -0.42 -10.27 -5.18
CA LYS A 213 -0.33 -10.31 -6.65
C LYS A 213 0.33 -9.09 -7.26
N ARG A 214 0.19 -7.90 -6.64
CA ARG A 214 0.73 -6.68 -7.23
C ARG A 214 2.26 -6.67 -7.18
N ARG A 215 2.88 -6.57 -8.37
CA ARG A 215 4.33 -6.47 -8.49
C ARG A 215 4.81 -5.05 -8.25
N HIS A 216 5.93 -4.92 -7.57
CA HIS A 216 6.56 -3.64 -7.26
C HIS A 216 7.94 -3.55 -7.89
N TRP A 217 8.16 -2.48 -8.64
CA TRP A 217 9.47 -2.23 -9.24
C TRP A 217 10.57 -2.02 -8.17
N SER A 218 10.22 -1.33 -7.09
CA SER A 218 11.13 -1.12 -5.95
C SER A 218 11.46 -2.39 -5.17
N LEU A 219 10.75 -3.49 -5.42
CA LEU A 219 10.98 -4.83 -4.87
C LEU A 219 11.51 -5.80 -5.94
N ASN A 220 12.22 -5.29 -6.94
CA ASN A 220 12.77 -6.08 -8.06
C ASN A 220 11.69 -6.92 -8.79
N GLY A 221 10.47 -6.39 -8.90
CA GLY A 221 9.34 -7.07 -9.53
C GLY A 221 8.63 -8.09 -8.65
N GLN A 222 9.03 -8.25 -7.41
CA GLN A 222 8.37 -9.14 -6.45
C GLN A 222 7.08 -8.52 -5.89
N THR A 223 6.21 -9.36 -5.32
CA THR A 223 5.05 -8.90 -4.55
C THR A 223 5.42 -8.62 -3.09
N PRO A 224 4.67 -7.77 -2.39
CA PRO A 224 4.88 -7.54 -0.95
C PRO A 224 4.92 -8.84 -0.14
N GLU A 225 4.01 -9.76 -0.42
CA GLU A 225 3.92 -11.05 0.26
C GLU A 225 5.14 -11.95 0.00
N THR A 226 5.69 -11.93 -1.23
CA THR A 226 6.92 -12.68 -1.55
C THR A 226 8.10 -12.16 -0.75
N VAL A 227 8.29 -10.84 -0.71
CA VAL A 227 9.38 -10.21 0.07
C VAL A 227 9.21 -10.48 1.56
N TRP A 228 7.97 -10.38 2.06
CA TRP A 228 7.63 -10.67 3.44
C TRP A 228 7.99 -12.10 3.85
N LYS A 229 7.55 -13.11 3.08
CA LYS A 229 7.81 -14.52 3.36
C LYS A 229 9.28 -14.91 3.28
N ASN A 230 10.00 -14.34 2.32
CA ASN A 230 11.44 -14.60 2.18
C ASN A 230 12.25 -14.12 3.37
N TYR A 231 11.77 -13.12 4.10
CA TYR A 231 12.47 -12.56 5.26
C TYR A 231 11.98 -13.13 6.60
N ASN A 232 10.74 -13.57 6.68
CA ASN A 232 10.11 -14.16 7.87
C ASN A 232 9.83 -15.67 7.64
N PRO A 233 10.87 -16.52 7.66
CA PRO A 233 10.69 -17.97 7.46
C PRO A 233 10.03 -18.68 8.64
N ILE A 234 9.76 -17.99 9.77
CA ILE A 234 9.17 -18.62 10.95
C ILE A 234 7.65 -18.51 10.85
N PRO A 235 6.91 -19.64 10.65
CA PRO A 235 5.47 -19.64 10.78
C PRO A 235 5.10 -19.27 12.23
N PHE A 236 4.17 -18.35 12.39
CA PHE A 236 3.55 -18.13 13.69
C PHE A 236 2.75 -19.38 14.05
N GLU A 237 3.11 -20.06 15.13
CA GLU A 237 2.40 -21.23 15.67
C GLU A 237 1.03 -20.85 16.29
N ASN A 238 0.25 -19.97 15.70
CA ASN A 238 -1.05 -19.57 16.22
C ASN A 238 -2.17 -19.67 15.17
N GLU A 239 -2.19 -20.76 14.38
CA GLU A 239 -3.41 -21.11 13.62
C GLU A 239 -4.61 -21.50 14.51
N LYS A 240 -4.42 -21.63 15.83
CA LYS A 240 -5.47 -22.06 16.76
C LYS A 240 -6.38 -20.95 17.29
N LEU A 241 -6.05 -19.67 17.08
CA LEU A 241 -6.86 -18.55 17.58
C LEU A 241 -7.84 -17.93 16.56
N LEU A 242 -7.67 -18.23 15.27
CA LEU A 242 -8.55 -17.71 14.22
C LEU A 242 -9.90 -18.46 14.06
N ASN A 243 -10.10 -19.56 14.81
CA ASN A 243 -11.36 -20.32 14.77
C ASN A 243 -12.38 -19.90 15.86
N TYR A 244 -12.16 -18.80 16.56
CA TYR A 244 -13.05 -18.33 17.64
C TYR A 244 -13.49 -16.86 17.50
N LEU A 245 -13.43 -16.28 16.27
CA LEU A 245 -14.03 -14.96 16.00
C LEU A 245 -15.04 -15.05 14.88
#